data_aa5f6a6b13d6190b60b83ba1a4eef0f2
#
_entry.id   aa5f6a6b13d6190b60b83ba1a4eef0f2
#
_cell.length_a   1.000
_cell.length_b   1.000
_cell.length_c   1.000
_cell.angle_alpha   90.00
_cell.angle_beta   90.00
_cell.angle_gamma   90.00
#
_symmetry.space_group_name_H-M   'P 1'
#
loop_
_entity.id
_entity.type
_entity.pdbx_description
1 polymer ?
#
loop_
_entity_poly.entity_id
_entity_poly.type
_entity_poly.pdbx_seq_one_letter_code
_entity_poly.pdbx_strand_id
1 'polypeptide(L)'
;DRKVHQTSDFRYFTDLSIWDTFRTVHPLYTLIALKDQRDMVVSLVKMLEQGGWLPRWPSGHGYSNSMLGTPADIVITDTYLKGIRNFDVEQAYQAMRRTALAPTPPGAAFSGQYRALFNFSKLWHVVFK
;
A
#
# COMPACT_ATOMS: atom_id res chain seq x y z
N ASP A 1 2.98 -15.32 2.75
CA ASP A 1 4.02 -16.34 2.97
C ASP A 1 3.48 -17.61 3.63
N ARG A 2 2.20 -17.67 3.96
CA ARG A 2 1.52 -18.80 4.63
C ARG A 2 2.06 -19.14 6.03
N LYS A 3 2.66 -18.18 6.71
CA LYS A 3 3.17 -18.32 8.07
C LYS A 3 2.28 -17.57 9.05
N VAL A 4 2.25 -18.01 10.29
CA VAL A 4 1.61 -17.28 11.39
C VAL A 4 2.63 -16.27 11.92
N HIS A 5 2.23 -15.00 11.98
CA HIS A 5 3.02 -13.92 12.55
C HIS A 5 2.37 -13.37 13.80
N GLN A 6 3.18 -12.92 14.73
CA GLN A 6 2.71 -12.28 15.96
C GLN A 6 3.37 -10.92 16.10
N THR A 7 2.63 -9.92 16.53
CA THR A 7 3.11 -8.57 16.77
C THR A 7 2.77 -8.11 18.18
N SER A 8 3.68 -7.35 18.82
CA SER A 8 3.45 -6.70 20.11
C SER A 8 3.46 -5.17 20.00
N ASP A 9 4.09 -4.63 18.95
CA ASP A 9 4.44 -3.21 18.85
C ASP A 9 3.41 -2.40 18.08
N PHE A 10 2.51 -3.08 17.37
CA PHE A 10 1.41 -2.47 16.62
C PHE A 10 0.24 -3.43 16.49
N ARG A 11 -0.96 -2.87 16.23
CA ARG A 11 -2.12 -3.68 15.86
C ARG A 11 -2.07 -3.97 14.37
N TYR A 12 -2.08 -5.27 14.01
CA TYR A 12 -2.18 -5.66 12.61
C TYR A 12 -3.62 -5.50 12.11
N PHE A 13 -3.79 -4.74 11.05
CA PHE A 13 -5.07 -4.54 10.37
C PHE A 13 -5.10 -5.31 9.06
N THR A 14 -6.22 -5.95 8.78
CA THR A 14 -6.54 -6.60 7.50
C THR A 14 -7.91 -6.14 7.01
N ASP A 15 -8.38 -6.69 5.90
CA ASP A 15 -9.67 -6.36 5.28
C ASP A 15 -9.83 -4.85 5.00
N LEU A 16 -8.72 -4.22 4.64
CA LEU A 16 -8.66 -2.80 4.34
C LEU A 16 -9.19 -2.55 2.92
N SER A 17 -10.40 -1.98 2.80
CA SER A 17 -10.99 -1.54 1.53
C SER A 17 -10.34 -0.23 1.06
N ILE A 18 -9.01 -0.23 0.94
CA ILE A 18 -8.24 1.01 0.75
C ILE A 18 -8.56 1.74 -0.56
N TRP A 19 -9.05 1.03 -1.59
CA TRP A 19 -9.54 1.67 -2.81
C TRP A 19 -10.73 2.60 -2.57
N ASP A 20 -11.58 2.26 -1.60
CA ASP A 20 -12.70 3.11 -1.18
C ASP A 20 -12.25 4.15 -0.16
N THR A 21 -11.50 3.72 0.84
CA THR A 21 -11.25 4.47 2.08
C THR A 21 -10.13 5.49 1.97
N PHE A 22 -9.24 5.40 0.96
CA PHE A 22 -8.14 6.36 0.79
C PHE A 22 -8.63 7.79 0.54
N ARG A 23 -9.85 7.95 0.02
CA ARG A 23 -10.40 9.26 -0.36
C ARG A 23 -10.83 10.09 0.85
N THR A 24 -11.37 9.46 1.88
CA THR A 24 -12.00 10.16 3.02
C THR A 24 -11.67 9.55 4.36
N VAL A 25 -11.83 8.24 4.52
CA VAL A 25 -11.70 7.56 5.83
C VAL A 25 -10.27 7.63 6.36
N HIS A 26 -9.27 7.27 5.57
CA HIS A 26 -7.87 7.37 5.98
C HIS A 26 -7.46 8.83 6.24
N PRO A 27 -7.79 9.82 5.39
CA PRO A 27 -7.61 11.22 5.71
C PRO A 27 -8.25 11.66 7.03
N LEU A 28 -9.45 11.17 7.35
CA LEU A 28 -10.11 11.44 8.64
C LEU A 28 -9.33 10.82 9.81
N TYR A 29 -8.87 9.58 9.66
CA TYR A 29 -8.08 8.91 10.72
C TYR A 29 -6.77 9.61 11.02
N THR A 30 -6.18 10.32 10.08
CA THR A 30 -5.02 11.17 10.35
C THR A 30 -5.32 12.35 11.29
N LEU A 31 -6.58 12.63 11.58
CA LEU A 31 -7.01 13.69 12.51
C LEU A 31 -7.49 13.14 13.85
N ILE A 32 -8.23 12.03 13.83
CA ILE A 32 -8.96 11.55 15.01
C ILE A 32 -8.47 10.20 15.56
N ALA A 33 -7.67 9.43 14.80
CA ALA A 33 -7.24 8.09 15.16
C ALA A 33 -5.78 7.84 14.72
N LEU A 34 -4.87 8.73 15.13
CA LEU A 34 -3.46 8.76 14.68
C LEU A 34 -2.74 7.42 14.87
N LYS A 35 -2.96 6.77 16.02
CA LYS A 35 -2.35 5.48 16.33
C LYS A 35 -2.86 4.38 15.40
N ASP A 36 -4.15 4.28 15.21
CA ASP A 36 -4.74 3.26 14.33
C ASP A 36 -4.33 3.51 12.86
N GLN A 37 -4.32 4.77 12.42
CA GLN A 37 -3.84 5.12 11.08
C GLN A 37 -2.36 4.73 10.88
N ARG A 38 -1.51 4.99 11.87
CA ARG A 38 -0.12 4.53 11.85
C ARG A 38 -0.03 3.01 11.76
N ASP A 39 -0.80 2.30 12.58
CA ASP A 39 -0.78 0.84 12.63
C ASP A 39 -1.32 0.21 11.33
N MET A 40 -2.29 0.85 10.66
CA MET A 40 -2.74 0.47 9.31
C MET A 40 -1.62 0.62 8.28
N VAL A 41 -0.86 1.72 8.30
CA VAL A 41 0.29 1.90 7.41
C VAL A 41 1.36 0.85 7.67
N VAL A 42 1.69 0.58 8.94
CA VAL A 42 2.63 -0.50 9.30
C VAL A 42 2.14 -1.84 8.78
N SER A 43 0.84 -2.12 8.88
CA SER A 43 0.25 -3.36 8.36
C SER A 43 0.41 -3.49 6.85
N LEU A 44 0.21 -2.41 6.08
CA LEU A 44 0.43 -2.39 4.63
C LEU A 44 1.90 -2.69 4.27
N VAL A 45 2.85 -2.12 5.01
CA VAL A 45 4.29 -2.38 4.82
C VAL A 45 4.63 -3.83 5.15
N LYS A 46 4.05 -4.37 6.24
CA LYS A 46 4.22 -5.80 6.59
C LYS A 46 3.59 -6.75 5.55
N MET A 47 2.47 -6.39 4.96
CA MET A 47 1.90 -7.15 3.84
C MET A 47 2.84 -7.20 2.64
N LEU A 48 3.57 -6.12 2.35
CA LEU A 48 4.61 -6.15 1.32
C LEU A 48 5.76 -7.10 1.69
N GLU A 49 6.26 -7.04 2.93
CA GLU A 49 7.33 -7.95 3.37
C GLU A 49 6.93 -9.43 3.21
N GLN A 50 5.71 -9.75 3.57
CA GLN A 50 5.20 -11.12 3.62
C GLN A 50 4.68 -11.62 2.27
N GLY A 51 4.06 -10.73 1.49
CA GLY A 51 3.41 -11.06 0.21
C GLY A 51 4.15 -10.55 -1.03
N GLY A 52 5.18 -9.72 -0.84
CA GLY A 52 6.04 -9.20 -1.91
C GLY A 52 5.57 -7.90 -2.54
N TRP A 53 4.35 -7.44 -2.30
CA TRP A 53 3.73 -6.26 -2.92
C TRP A 53 2.83 -5.50 -1.95
N LEU A 54 2.66 -4.20 -2.18
CA LEU A 54 1.62 -3.43 -1.50
C LEU A 54 0.24 -3.86 -2.02
N PRO A 55 -0.71 -4.13 -1.13
CA PRO A 55 -2.05 -4.57 -1.53
C PRO A 55 -2.88 -3.42 -2.10
N ARG A 56 -3.81 -3.75 -2.99
CA ARG A 56 -4.90 -2.84 -3.40
C ARG A 56 -6.10 -2.96 -2.47
N TRP A 57 -6.42 -4.19 -2.14
CA TRP A 57 -7.51 -4.54 -1.25
C TRP A 57 -7.15 -5.86 -0.56
N PRO A 58 -6.49 -5.80 0.59
CA PRO A 58 -6.22 -7.02 1.36
C PRO A 58 -7.52 -7.55 1.95
N SER A 59 -7.68 -8.86 1.93
CA SER A 59 -8.84 -9.53 2.53
C SER A 59 -8.38 -10.81 3.22
N GLY A 60 -8.68 -10.94 4.50
CA GLY A 60 -8.23 -12.05 5.32
C GLY A 60 -6.70 -12.18 5.30
N HIS A 61 -6.21 -13.30 4.79
CA HIS A 61 -4.78 -13.63 4.72
C HIS A 61 -4.14 -13.37 3.35
N GLY A 62 -4.83 -12.69 2.43
CA GLY A 62 -4.36 -12.54 1.07
C GLY A 62 -4.77 -11.25 0.38
N TYR A 63 -4.40 -11.17 -0.89
CA TYR A 63 -4.77 -10.07 -1.77
C TYR A 63 -5.97 -10.48 -2.62
N SER A 64 -7.05 -9.70 -2.58
CA SER A 64 -8.25 -10.02 -3.35
C SER A 64 -8.09 -9.76 -4.85
N ASN A 65 -7.07 -8.98 -5.25
CA ASN A 65 -6.86 -8.49 -6.62
C ASN A 65 -8.02 -7.64 -7.18
N SER A 66 -8.95 -7.25 -6.33
CA SER A 66 -10.05 -6.38 -6.70
C SER A 66 -9.59 -4.95 -6.92
N MET A 67 -10.32 -4.19 -7.72
CA MET A 67 -10.12 -2.79 -8.05
C MET A 67 -8.84 -2.50 -8.83
N LEU A 68 -8.53 -1.21 -9.04
CA LEU A 68 -7.43 -0.72 -9.85
C LEU A 68 -6.55 0.27 -9.06
N GLY A 69 -5.36 0.57 -9.60
CA GLY A 69 -4.47 1.59 -9.06
C GLY A 69 -3.68 1.14 -7.84
N THR A 70 -3.10 2.11 -7.14
CA THR A 70 -2.20 1.92 -6.00
C THR A 70 -2.66 2.70 -4.78
N PRO A 71 -3.84 2.41 -4.23
CA PRO A 71 -4.39 3.17 -3.10
C PRO A 71 -3.52 3.08 -1.84
N ALA A 72 -2.75 2.01 -1.65
CA ALA A 72 -1.80 1.90 -0.55
C ALA A 72 -0.73 3.01 -0.59
N ASP A 73 -0.22 3.33 -1.79
CA ASP A 73 0.78 4.40 -1.97
C ASP A 73 0.20 5.74 -1.50
N ILE A 74 -1.06 6.01 -1.85
CA ILE A 74 -1.75 7.25 -1.46
C ILE A 74 -1.93 7.30 0.05
N VAL A 75 -2.41 6.22 0.67
CA VAL A 75 -2.61 6.15 2.13
C VAL A 75 -1.31 6.36 2.88
N ILE A 76 -0.22 5.71 2.47
CA ILE A 76 1.10 5.83 3.10
C ILE A 76 1.62 7.27 2.96
N THR A 77 1.56 7.83 1.75
CA THR A 77 2.06 9.18 1.47
C THR A 77 1.27 10.25 2.21
N ASP A 78 -0.07 10.18 2.20
CA ASP A 78 -0.93 11.13 2.91
C ASP A 78 -0.67 11.08 4.42
N THR A 79 -0.53 9.90 4.99
CA THR A 79 -0.18 9.69 6.40
C THR A 79 1.15 10.34 6.76
N TYR A 80 2.18 10.13 5.95
CA TYR A 80 3.50 10.71 6.13
C TYR A 80 3.48 12.23 6.04
N LEU A 81 2.83 12.79 5.02
CA LEU A 81 2.75 14.24 4.79
C LEU A 81 2.00 14.96 5.91
N LYS A 82 1.04 14.29 6.54
CA LYS A 82 0.32 14.81 7.72
C LYS A 82 1.06 14.65 9.05
N GLY A 83 2.32 14.23 9.00
CA GLY A 83 3.22 14.23 10.16
C GLY A 83 3.24 12.92 10.97
N ILE A 84 2.48 11.92 10.59
CA ILE A 84 2.54 10.59 11.21
C ILE A 84 3.69 9.82 10.57
N ARG A 85 4.86 9.82 11.22
CA ARG A 85 6.12 9.31 10.66
C ARG A 85 6.77 8.19 11.47
N ASN A 86 6.10 7.72 12.52
CA ASN A 86 6.60 6.68 13.41
C ASN A 86 6.39 5.26 12.86
N PHE A 87 6.79 5.05 11.61
CA PHE A 87 6.89 3.76 10.91
C PHE A 87 8.16 3.74 10.06
N ASP A 88 8.52 2.62 9.50
CA ASP A 88 9.69 2.51 8.62
C ASP A 88 9.39 3.20 7.26
N VAL A 89 9.77 4.48 7.20
CA VAL A 89 9.53 5.35 6.04
C VAL A 89 10.35 4.90 4.83
N GLU A 90 11.59 4.48 5.04
CA GLU A 90 12.46 4.01 3.96
C GLU A 90 11.90 2.74 3.34
N GLN A 91 11.50 1.78 4.16
CA GLN A 91 10.88 0.56 3.68
C GLN A 91 9.58 0.84 2.93
N ALA A 92 8.75 1.74 3.44
CA ALA A 92 7.51 2.17 2.77
C ALA A 92 7.81 2.82 1.41
N TYR A 93 8.83 3.68 1.33
CA TYR A 93 9.25 4.29 0.08
C TYR A 93 9.75 3.26 -0.93
N GLN A 94 10.62 2.33 -0.53
CA GLN A 94 11.10 1.26 -1.40
C GLN A 94 9.97 0.34 -1.87
N ALA A 95 8.96 0.13 -1.02
CA ALA A 95 7.75 -0.60 -1.37
C ALA A 95 6.97 0.07 -2.50
N MET A 96 6.69 1.36 -2.36
CA MET A 96 6.01 2.17 -3.38
C MET A 96 6.83 2.20 -4.68
N ARG A 97 8.13 2.46 -4.58
CA ARG A 97 9.03 2.49 -5.73
C ARG A 97 9.06 1.15 -6.46
N ARG A 98 9.15 0.04 -5.73
CA ARG A 98 9.08 -1.31 -6.31
C ARG A 98 7.76 -1.53 -7.03
N THR A 99 6.64 -1.17 -6.41
CA THR A 99 5.30 -1.30 -7.02
C THR A 99 5.19 -0.50 -8.32
N ALA A 100 5.81 0.69 -8.38
CA ALA A 100 5.75 1.55 -9.55
C ALA A 100 6.68 1.13 -10.69
N LEU A 101 7.85 0.58 -10.39
CA LEU A 101 8.95 0.42 -11.37
C LEU A 101 9.27 -1.04 -11.71
N ALA A 102 8.99 -1.99 -10.83
CA ALA A 102 9.35 -3.38 -11.07
C ALA A 102 8.47 -4.03 -12.15
N PRO A 103 9.03 -4.90 -13.00
CA PRO A 103 8.24 -5.69 -13.93
C PRO A 103 7.31 -6.63 -13.15
N THR A 104 6.11 -6.85 -13.70
CA THR A 104 5.15 -7.80 -13.12
C THR A 104 5.74 -9.21 -13.10
N PRO A 105 5.79 -9.87 -11.94
CA PRO A 105 6.26 -11.26 -11.90
C PRO A 105 5.41 -12.17 -12.78
N PRO A 106 6.02 -13.14 -13.48
CA PRO A 106 5.27 -14.15 -14.24
C PRO A 106 4.26 -14.87 -13.33
N GLY A 107 3.02 -15.00 -13.78
CA GLY A 107 1.96 -15.67 -13.03
C GLY A 107 1.35 -14.88 -11.87
N ALA A 108 1.78 -13.65 -11.64
CA ALA A 108 1.13 -12.80 -10.65
C ALA A 108 -0.26 -12.38 -11.13
N ALA A 109 -1.27 -12.61 -10.31
CA ALA A 109 -2.65 -12.18 -10.56
C ALA A 109 -2.82 -10.64 -10.61
N PHE A 110 -1.72 -9.91 -10.51
CA PHE A 110 -1.59 -8.46 -10.46
C PHE A 110 -1.39 -7.78 -11.83
N SER A 111 -1.47 -8.52 -12.93
CA SER A 111 -1.16 -7.98 -14.27
C SER A 111 -1.90 -6.68 -14.64
N GLY A 112 -3.11 -6.49 -14.14
CA GLY A 112 -3.90 -5.27 -14.38
C GLY A 112 -3.40 -4.04 -13.63
N GLN A 113 -2.83 -4.20 -12.44
CA GLN A 113 -2.29 -3.10 -11.63
C GLN A 113 -1.07 -2.47 -12.30
N TYR A 114 -0.15 -3.31 -12.77
CA TYR A 114 1.11 -2.88 -13.35
C TYR A 114 0.96 -2.31 -14.77
N ARG A 115 0.00 -2.79 -15.56
CA ARG A 115 -0.27 -2.20 -16.88
C ARG A 115 -0.69 -0.75 -16.79
N ALA A 116 -1.51 -0.41 -15.82
CA ALA A 116 -1.93 0.98 -15.60
C ALA A 116 -0.75 1.88 -15.18
N LEU A 117 0.12 1.38 -14.27
CA LEU A 117 1.31 2.11 -13.82
C LEU A 117 2.38 2.23 -14.90
N PHE A 118 2.61 1.17 -15.68
CA PHE A 118 3.55 1.19 -16.80
C PHE A 118 3.14 2.22 -17.86
N ASN A 119 1.85 2.36 -18.14
CA ASN A 119 1.35 3.39 -19.03
C ASN A 119 1.48 4.78 -18.40
N PHE A 120 1.31 4.92 -17.08
CA PHE A 120 1.46 6.18 -16.37
C PHE A 120 2.93 6.63 -16.31
N SER A 121 3.87 5.73 -16.09
CA SER A 121 5.31 6.05 -16.11
C SER A 121 5.79 6.47 -17.51
N LYS A 122 5.25 5.86 -18.57
CA LYS A 122 5.51 6.29 -19.95
C LYS A 122 4.89 7.67 -20.25
N LEU A 123 3.68 7.94 -19.77
CA LEU A 123 3.05 9.26 -19.89
C LEU A 123 3.83 10.32 -19.11
N TRP A 124 4.32 10.01 -17.93
CA TRP A 124 5.17 10.91 -17.15
C TRP A 124 6.44 11.30 -17.90
N HIS A 125 7.12 10.35 -18.51
CA HIS A 125 8.30 10.62 -19.34
C HIS A 125 8.02 11.42 -20.62
N VAL A 126 6.80 11.37 -21.12
CA VAL A 126 6.38 12.13 -22.33
C VAL A 126 5.94 13.55 -21.97
N VAL A 127 5.36 13.75 -20.80
CA VAL A 127 4.76 15.05 -20.41
C VAL A 127 5.78 15.95 -19.68
N PHE A 128 6.82 15.39 -19.05
CA PHE A 128 7.78 16.12 -18.22
C PHE A 128 9.23 16.04 -18.74
N LYS A 129 9.42 15.73 -20.04
CA LYS A 129 10.64 16.04 -20.80
C LYS A 129 10.46 17.34 -21.54
#